data_b7050289c57f258fa53dcf7be7b87781
#
_entry.id   b7050289c57f258fa53dcf7be7b87781
#
_cell.length_a   1.000
_cell.length_b   1.000
_cell.length_c   1.000
_cell.angle_alpha   90.00
_cell.angle_beta   90.00
_cell.angle_gamma   90.00
#
_symmetry.space_group_name_H-M   'P 1'
#
loop_
_entity.id
_entity.type
_entity.pdbx_description
1 polymer ?
#
loop_
_entity_poly.entity_id
_entity_poly.type
_entity_poly.pdbx_seq_one_letter_code
_entity_poly.pdbx_strand_id
1 'polypeptide(L)'
;MSDTFAADFLLATYETERLKTLSVWSCFQEADLAFRPAPLARSPREQMVHQCVSEDTWMRNMFGVETGRPALPPAEDRLSFLRHYAECSRARQDALAAKGGAWWCEETAFFDVRRSRAWVFVRRLVHSAHHRGQLTVLLRLLGRPAYSTYGPTADTGGLFANHAPTIYRYESEERLLEAEEHGGDWPELPGPGEKPPTERP
;
A
#
# COMPACT_ATOMS: atom_id res chain seq x y z
N MET A 1 11.54 7.58 -25.84
CA MET A 1 11.22 6.39 -25.01
C MET A 1 10.01 5.75 -25.68
N SER A 2 10.03 4.44 -25.90
CA SER A 2 8.87 3.76 -26.49
C SER A 2 7.69 3.85 -25.55
N ASP A 3 6.48 4.04 -26.06
CA ASP A 3 5.23 4.15 -25.28
C ASP A 3 5.00 2.93 -24.35
N THR A 4 5.56 1.78 -24.71
CA THR A 4 5.52 0.53 -23.93
C THR A 4 6.30 0.64 -22.63
N PHE A 5 7.49 1.26 -22.63
CA PHE A 5 8.34 1.38 -21.43
C PHE A 5 7.66 2.16 -20.30
N ALA A 6 6.95 3.24 -20.61
CA ALA A 6 6.29 4.05 -19.59
C ALA A 6 5.12 3.30 -18.95
N ALA A 7 4.34 2.55 -19.72
CA ALA A 7 3.22 1.75 -19.22
C ALA A 7 3.71 0.61 -18.30
N ASP A 8 4.71 -0.15 -18.75
CA ASP A 8 5.28 -1.27 -17.98
C ASP A 8 5.86 -0.80 -16.64
N PHE A 9 6.57 0.34 -16.64
CA PHE A 9 7.09 0.94 -15.42
C PHE A 9 5.99 1.32 -14.43
N LEU A 10 4.90 1.94 -14.90
CA LEU A 10 3.79 2.35 -14.06
C LEU A 10 3.09 1.14 -13.44
N LEU A 11 2.86 0.08 -14.24
CA LEU A 11 2.21 -1.15 -13.79
C LEU A 11 3.08 -1.93 -12.78
N ALA A 12 4.39 -2.04 -13.04
CA ALA A 12 5.33 -2.67 -12.12
C ALA A 12 5.42 -1.89 -10.78
N THR A 13 5.36 -0.55 -10.86
CA THR A 13 5.32 0.29 -9.66
C THR A 13 4.02 0.08 -8.89
N TYR A 14 2.87 -0.01 -9.58
CA TYR A 14 1.60 -0.27 -8.91
C TYR A 14 1.57 -1.63 -8.21
N GLU A 15 2.08 -2.68 -8.88
CA GLU A 15 2.22 -4.02 -8.25
C GLU A 15 3.02 -3.92 -6.95
N THR A 16 4.17 -3.26 -7.01
CA THR A 16 5.01 -3.06 -5.82
C THR A 16 4.26 -2.31 -4.71
N GLU A 17 3.58 -1.21 -5.04
CA GLU A 17 2.94 -0.36 -4.04
C GLU A 17 1.68 -0.99 -3.42
N ARG A 18 0.93 -1.80 -4.19
CA ARG A 18 -0.23 -2.55 -3.66
C ARG A 18 0.23 -3.64 -2.66
N LEU A 19 1.28 -4.38 -3.00
CA LEU A 19 1.86 -5.40 -2.11
C LEU A 19 2.39 -4.78 -0.81
N LYS A 20 3.07 -3.62 -0.89
CA LYS A 20 3.51 -2.88 0.29
C LYS A 20 2.34 -2.39 1.16
N THR A 21 1.22 -2.02 0.55
CA THR A 21 0.02 -1.62 1.27
C THR A 21 -0.56 -2.80 2.04
N LEU A 22 -0.73 -3.96 1.40
CA LEU A 22 -1.18 -5.19 2.05
C LEU A 22 -0.24 -5.61 3.19
N SER A 23 1.07 -5.54 2.96
CA SER A 23 2.09 -5.87 3.98
C SER A 23 1.95 -4.98 5.23
N VAL A 24 1.77 -3.68 5.06
CA VAL A 24 1.57 -2.76 6.22
C VAL A 24 0.24 -3.02 6.91
N TRP A 25 -0.85 -3.23 6.16
CA TRP A 25 -2.16 -3.50 6.75
C TRP A 25 -2.17 -4.80 7.55
N SER A 26 -1.46 -5.82 7.08
CA SER A 26 -1.36 -7.10 7.77
C SER A 26 -0.64 -7.01 9.13
N CYS A 27 0.18 -5.98 9.35
CA CYS A 27 0.87 -5.77 10.63
C CYS A 27 -0.03 -5.29 11.77
N PHE A 28 -1.24 -4.81 11.49
CA PHE A 28 -2.22 -4.48 12.52
C PHE A 28 -2.93 -5.74 13.02
N GLN A 29 -3.35 -5.74 14.28
CA GLN A 29 -4.30 -6.69 14.83
C GLN A 29 -5.71 -6.11 14.78
N GLU A 30 -6.74 -6.95 14.92
CA GLU A 30 -8.12 -6.47 14.88
C GLU A 30 -8.38 -5.38 15.94
N ALA A 31 -7.87 -5.55 17.15
CA ALA A 31 -8.00 -4.58 18.24
C ALA A 31 -7.36 -3.21 17.94
N ASP A 32 -6.38 -3.16 17.02
CA ASP A 32 -5.68 -1.93 16.68
C ASP A 32 -6.51 -1.02 15.77
N LEU A 33 -7.49 -1.57 15.06
CA LEU A 33 -8.24 -0.85 14.02
C LEU A 33 -8.98 0.37 14.56
N ALA A 34 -9.32 0.38 15.85
CA ALA A 34 -10.00 1.50 16.51
C ALA A 34 -9.02 2.52 17.14
N PHE A 35 -7.72 2.27 17.12
CA PHE A 35 -6.74 3.15 17.75
C PHE A 35 -6.71 4.53 17.07
N ARG A 36 -6.87 5.58 17.85
CA ARG A 36 -6.85 6.97 17.37
C ARG A 36 -5.79 7.77 18.16
N PRO A 37 -4.68 8.17 17.53
CA PRO A 37 -3.58 8.82 18.23
C PRO A 37 -3.88 10.25 18.69
N ALA A 38 -4.87 10.91 18.05
CA ALA A 38 -5.33 12.25 18.40
C ALA A 38 -6.77 12.46 17.88
N PRO A 39 -7.56 13.39 18.45
CA PRO A 39 -8.99 13.56 18.12
C PRO A 39 -9.29 13.72 16.63
N LEU A 40 -8.43 14.40 15.87
CA LEU A 40 -8.59 14.66 14.45
C LEU A 40 -7.78 13.72 13.54
N ALA A 41 -7.02 12.79 14.13
CA ALA A 41 -6.29 11.79 13.36
C ALA A 41 -7.21 10.62 12.95
N ARG A 42 -6.97 10.03 11.80
CA ARG A 42 -7.65 8.78 11.39
C ARG A 42 -7.12 7.59 12.16
N SER A 43 -8.00 6.67 12.54
CA SER A 43 -7.63 5.34 13.01
C SER A 43 -7.11 4.47 11.83
N PRO A 44 -6.45 3.32 12.10
CA PRO A 44 -6.10 2.36 11.04
C PRO A 44 -7.29 1.97 10.17
N ARG A 45 -8.46 1.67 10.77
CA ARG A 45 -9.69 1.36 10.02
C ARG A 45 -10.08 2.49 9.08
N GLU A 46 -10.14 3.72 9.56
CA GLU A 46 -10.49 4.88 8.74
C GLU A 46 -9.45 5.17 7.64
N GLN A 47 -8.19 4.82 7.85
CA GLN A 47 -7.16 4.86 6.81
C GLN A 47 -7.41 3.81 5.73
N MET A 48 -7.77 2.57 6.12
CA MET A 48 -8.10 1.50 5.18
C MET A 48 -9.37 1.85 4.37
N VAL A 49 -10.43 2.33 5.03
CA VAL A 49 -11.65 2.85 4.38
C VAL A 49 -11.29 3.93 3.36
N HIS A 50 -10.52 4.93 3.78
CA HIS A 50 -10.14 6.05 2.92
C HIS A 50 -9.33 5.58 1.71
N GLN A 51 -8.40 4.64 1.88
CA GLN A 51 -7.61 4.13 0.77
C GLN A 51 -8.46 3.33 -0.21
N CYS A 52 -9.35 2.46 0.26
CA CYS A 52 -10.28 1.71 -0.59
C CYS A 52 -11.20 2.64 -1.39
N VAL A 53 -11.89 3.55 -0.72
CA VAL A 53 -12.86 4.48 -1.35
C VAL A 53 -12.16 5.43 -2.31
N SER A 54 -11.03 6.03 -1.91
CA SER A 54 -10.32 6.97 -2.77
C SER A 54 -9.73 6.29 -4.00
N GLU A 55 -9.22 5.07 -3.87
CA GLU A 55 -8.69 4.35 -5.02
C GLU A 55 -9.81 3.96 -5.99
N ASP A 56 -10.93 3.45 -5.49
CA ASP A 56 -12.11 3.16 -6.31
C ASP A 56 -12.59 4.41 -7.05
N THR A 57 -12.73 5.52 -6.35
CA THR A 57 -13.18 6.79 -6.94
C THR A 57 -12.24 7.30 -8.03
N TRP A 58 -10.92 7.25 -7.79
CA TRP A 58 -9.96 7.71 -8.79
C TRP A 58 -9.92 6.78 -10.01
N MET A 59 -9.92 5.46 -9.79
CA MET A 59 -9.90 4.48 -10.87
C MET A 59 -11.13 4.61 -11.76
N ARG A 60 -12.30 4.75 -11.19
CA ARG A 60 -13.55 4.94 -11.93
C ARG A 60 -13.58 6.29 -12.66
N ASN A 61 -13.34 7.39 -11.95
CA ASN A 61 -13.59 8.73 -12.50
C ASN A 61 -12.48 9.23 -13.43
N MET A 62 -11.23 8.83 -13.19
CA MET A 62 -10.07 9.36 -13.92
C MET A 62 -9.52 8.37 -14.95
N PHE A 63 -9.76 7.07 -14.76
CA PHE A 63 -9.24 6.02 -15.64
C PHE A 63 -10.34 5.22 -16.34
N GLY A 64 -11.61 5.34 -15.91
CA GLY A 64 -12.70 4.52 -16.45
C GLY A 64 -12.51 3.03 -16.13
N VAL A 65 -11.88 2.73 -15.00
CA VAL A 65 -11.62 1.37 -14.53
C VAL A 65 -12.52 1.04 -13.34
N GLU A 66 -13.36 0.05 -13.52
CA GLU A 66 -14.29 -0.47 -12.51
C GLU A 66 -14.00 -1.94 -12.23
N THR A 67 -14.07 -2.31 -10.96
CA THR A 67 -13.86 -3.70 -10.53
C THR A 67 -15.15 -4.53 -10.53
N GLY A 68 -16.30 -3.89 -10.70
CA GLY A 68 -17.62 -4.53 -10.53
C GLY A 68 -17.94 -4.86 -9.07
N ARG A 69 -17.12 -4.42 -8.12
CA ARG A 69 -17.27 -4.64 -6.68
C ARG A 69 -17.59 -3.33 -5.96
N PRO A 70 -18.23 -3.37 -4.77
CA PRO A 70 -18.36 -2.19 -3.91
C PRO A 70 -16.99 -1.59 -3.59
N ALA A 71 -16.94 -0.29 -3.25
CA ALA A 71 -15.70 0.38 -2.85
C ALA A 71 -15.15 -0.13 -1.51
N LEU A 72 -16.00 -0.70 -0.67
CA LEU A 72 -15.65 -1.23 0.65
C LEU A 72 -16.04 -2.72 0.77
N PRO A 73 -15.34 -3.48 1.62
CA PRO A 73 -15.77 -4.83 1.97
C PRO A 73 -17.10 -4.83 2.72
N PRO A 74 -17.84 -5.94 2.73
CA PRO A 74 -19.12 -6.06 3.46
C PRO A 74 -18.94 -5.99 4.98
N ALA A 75 -17.76 -6.32 5.48
CA ALA A 75 -17.37 -6.15 6.87
C ALA A 75 -16.09 -5.33 6.95
N GLU A 76 -16.02 -4.41 7.92
CA GLU A 76 -14.86 -3.54 8.11
C GLU A 76 -13.90 -4.10 9.18
N ASP A 77 -13.68 -5.43 9.17
CA ASP A 77 -12.66 -6.11 9.92
C ASP A 77 -11.35 -6.21 9.12
N ARG A 78 -10.27 -6.53 9.79
CA ARG A 78 -8.92 -6.56 9.22
C ARG A 78 -8.79 -7.51 8.03
N LEU A 79 -9.26 -8.73 8.18
CA LEU A 79 -9.13 -9.75 7.13
C LEU A 79 -9.99 -9.41 5.90
N SER A 80 -11.18 -8.87 6.12
CA SER A 80 -12.07 -8.39 5.05
C SER A 80 -11.42 -7.26 4.25
N PHE A 81 -10.74 -6.31 4.91
CA PHE A 81 -9.98 -5.26 4.21
C PHE A 81 -8.82 -5.84 3.39
N LEU A 82 -8.04 -6.78 3.94
CA LEU A 82 -6.92 -7.40 3.23
C LEU A 82 -7.40 -8.10 1.95
N ARG A 83 -8.40 -8.97 2.06
CA ARG A 83 -8.98 -9.67 0.91
C ARG A 83 -9.55 -8.72 -0.13
N HIS A 84 -10.36 -7.78 0.32
CA HIS A 84 -11.00 -6.81 -0.56
C HIS A 84 -9.98 -5.96 -1.33
N TYR A 85 -8.96 -5.45 -0.63
CA TYR A 85 -7.94 -4.64 -1.27
C TYR A 85 -7.08 -5.47 -2.25
N ALA A 86 -6.70 -6.69 -1.88
CA ALA A 86 -5.98 -7.60 -2.76
C ALA A 86 -6.75 -7.85 -4.06
N GLU A 87 -8.00 -8.27 -3.97
CA GLU A 87 -8.87 -8.56 -5.13
C GLU A 87 -9.12 -7.33 -6.00
N CYS A 88 -9.52 -6.20 -5.38
CA CYS A 88 -9.83 -4.99 -6.14
C CYS A 88 -8.60 -4.37 -6.80
N SER A 89 -7.45 -4.33 -6.09
CA SER A 89 -6.22 -3.79 -6.68
C SER A 89 -5.66 -4.68 -7.79
N ARG A 90 -5.79 -6.01 -7.69
CA ARG A 90 -5.44 -6.95 -8.76
C ARG A 90 -6.32 -6.72 -9.99
N ALA A 91 -7.63 -6.68 -9.82
CA ALA A 91 -8.57 -6.42 -10.92
C ALA A 91 -8.30 -5.07 -11.62
N ARG A 92 -7.92 -4.04 -10.87
CA ARG A 92 -7.52 -2.74 -11.43
C ARG A 92 -6.21 -2.85 -12.22
N GLN A 93 -5.24 -3.56 -11.71
CA GLN A 93 -3.97 -3.79 -12.40
C GLN A 93 -4.18 -4.50 -13.74
N ASP A 94 -4.99 -5.56 -13.76
CA ASP A 94 -5.30 -6.31 -14.98
C ASP A 94 -6.01 -5.42 -16.00
N ALA A 95 -6.98 -4.62 -15.57
CA ALA A 95 -7.68 -3.68 -16.42
C ALA A 95 -6.76 -2.57 -16.98
N LEU A 96 -5.80 -2.10 -16.20
CA LEU A 96 -4.82 -1.11 -16.62
C LEU A 96 -3.76 -1.73 -17.55
N ALA A 97 -3.36 -2.97 -17.34
CA ALA A 97 -2.42 -3.70 -18.21
C ALA A 97 -2.96 -3.89 -19.63
N ALA A 98 -4.28 -3.94 -19.79
CA ALA A 98 -4.92 -4.00 -21.09
C ALA A 98 -4.89 -2.66 -21.87
N LYS A 99 -4.37 -1.57 -21.27
CA LYS A 99 -4.33 -0.24 -21.91
C LYS A 99 -3.03 -0.05 -22.69
N GLY A 100 -3.16 0.42 -23.94
CA GLY A 100 -2.00 0.75 -24.77
C GLY A 100 -1.24 2.00 -24.31
N GLY A 101 0.02 2.16 -24.74
CA GLY A 101 0.88 3.28 -24.34
C GLY A 101 0.28 4.65 -24.62
N ALA A 102 -0.37 4.84 -25.77
CA ALA A 102 -1.02 6.10 -26.13
C ALA A 102 -2.11 6.51 -25.13
N TRP A 103 -2.88 5.55 -24.60
CA TRP A 103 -3.92 5.81 -23.60
C TRP A 103 -3.37 6.47 -22.33
N TRP A 104 -2.15 6.11 -21.91
CA TRP A 104 -1.50 6.69 -20.74
C TRP A 104 -1.11 8.16 -20.95
N CYS A 105 -0.84 8.55 -22.20
CA CYS A 105 -0.49 9.92 -22.57
C CYS A 105 -1.72 10.82 -22.71
N GLU A 106 -2.91 10.26 -22.92
CA GLU A 106 -4.14 11.04 -23.06
C GLU A 106 -4.49 11.76 -21.76
N GLU A 107 -5.08 12.96 -21.90
CA GLU A 107 -5.51 13.74 -20.75
C GLU A 107 -6.85 13.26 -20.20
N THR A 108 -6.94 13.30 -18.87
CA THR A 108 -8.19 13.11 -18.12
C THR A 108 -8.42 14.27 -17.16
N ALA A 109 -9.62 14.39 -16.63
CA ALA A 109 -9.93 15.35 -15.58
C ALA A 109 -9.27 14.89 -14.26
N PHE A 110 -8.51 15.79 -13.65
CA PHE A 110 -7.98 15.64 -12.31
C PHE A 110 -8.48 16.81 -11.48
N PHE A 111 -9.62 16.60 -10.82
CA PHE A 111 -10.41 17.65 -10.16
C PHE A 111 -10.73 18.80 -11.14
N ASP A 112 -10.19 19.97 -10.91
CA ASP A 112 -10.40 21.21 -11.68
C ASP A 112 -9.39 21.42 -12.83
N VAL A 113 -8.44 20.49 -13.02
CA VAL A 113 -7.40 20.60 -14.06
C VAL A 113 -7.36 19.34 -14.93
N ARG A 114 -6.74 19.45 -16.10
CA ARG A 114 -6.48 18.31 -16.97
C ARG A 114 -5.01 17.90 -16.84
N ARG A 115 -4.77 16.59 -16.84
CA ARG A 115 -3.43 15.96 -16.78
C ARG A 115 -3.44 14.64 -17.54
N SER A 116 -2.28 14.20 -18.00
CA SER A 116 -2.18 12.86 -18.58
C SER A 116 -2.53 11.80 -17.54
N ARG A 117 -3.11 10.67 -17.99
CA ARG A 117 -3.41 9.53 -17.09
C ARG A 117 -2.15 9.05 -16.39
N ALA A 118 -1.01 9.01 -17.05
CA ALA A 118 0.27 8.66 -16.43
C ALA A 118 0.59 9.57 -15.22
N TRP A 119 0.44 10.88 -15.36
CA TRP A 119 0.66 11.82 -14.27
C TRP A 119 -0.33 11.59 -13.11
N VAL A 120 -1.61 11.43 -13.42
CA VAL A 120 -2.65 11.14 -12.42
C VAL A 120 -2.36 9.83 -11.69
N PHE A 121 -1.87 8.82 -12.40
CA PHE A 121 -1.52 7.53 -11.81
C PHE A 121 -0.35 7.63 -10.84
N VAL A 122 0.71 8.35 -11.22
CA VAL A 122 1.82 8.64 -10.28
C VAL A 122 1.32 9.36 -9.03
N ARG A 123 0.41 10.33 -9.17
CA ARG A 123 -0.23 10.99 -8.01
C ARG A 123 -0.99 10.00 -7.14
N ARG A 124 -1.68 9.01 -7.73
CA ARG A 124 -2.36 7.94 -6.98
C ARG A 124 -1.35 7.09 -6.18
N LEU A 125 -0.25 6.69 -6.80
CA LEU A 125 0.81 5.92 -6.13
C LEU A 125 1.40 6.68 -4.94
N VAL A 126 1.73 7.96 -5.13
CA VAL A 126 2.23 8.84 -4.06
C VAL A 126 1.20 9.02 -2.93
N HIS A 127 -0.09 9.11 -3.26
CA HIS A 127 -1.15 9.16 -2.26
C HIS A 127 -1.24 7.88 -1.43
N SER A 128 -1.09 6.70 -2.05
CA SER A 128 -1.04 5.43 -1.33
C SER A 128 0.19 5.36 -0.41
N ALA A 129 1.36 5.77 -0.90
CA ALA A 129 2.59 5.83 -0.11
C ALA A 129 2.47 6.80 1.08
N HIS A 130 1.82 7.96 0.89
CA HIS A 130 1.55 8.93 1.96
C HIS A 130 0.73 8.30 3.11
N HIS A 131 -0.37 7.63 2.80
CA HIS A 131 -1.19 6.97 3.82
C HIS A 131 -0.49 5.78 4.47
N ARG A 132 0.28 5.03 3.72
CA ARG A 132 1.11 3.94 4.25
C ARG A 132 2.16 4.47 5.25
N GLY A 133 2.79 5.61 4.96
CA GLY A 133 3.68 6.28 5.90
C GLY A 133 2.97 6.66 7.22
N GLN A 134 1.74 7.14 7.16
CA GLN A 134 0.93 7.41 8.36
C GLN A 134 0.65 6.13 9.16
N LEU A 135 0.29 5.04 8.47
CA LEU A 135 0.03 3.74 9.11
C LEU A 135 1.28 3.17 9.80
N THR A 136 2.46 3.32 9.21
CA THR A 136 3.71 2.85 9.84
C THR A 136 4.02 3.61 11.14
N VAL A 137 3.65 4.89 11.25
CA VAL A 137 3.73 5.64 12.51
C VAL A 137 2.74 5.08 13.52
N LEU A 138 1.51 4.74 13.12
CA LEU A 138 0.53 4.13 14.03
C LEU A 138 0.99 2.76 14.55
N LEU A 139 1.62 1.92 13.71
CA LEU A 139 2.24 0.67 14.14
C LEU A 139 3.28 0.91 15.25
N ARG A 140 4.14 1.92 15.10
CA ARG A 140 5.12 2.30 16.13
C ARG A 140 4.47 2.73 17.44
N LEU A 141 3.43 3.55 17.39
CA LEU A 141 2.68 4.00 18.56
C LEU A 141 1.98 2.85 19.29
N LEU A 142 1.58 1.82 18.56
CA LEU A 142 0.96 0.60 19.09
C LEU A 142 1.98 -0.44 19.59
N GLY A 143 3.29 -0.19 19.41
CA GLY A 143 4.32 -1.18 19.74
C GLY A 143 4.29 -2.42 18.83
N ARG A 144 3.76 -2.31 17.62
CA ARG A 144 3.73 -3.39 16.64
C ARG A 144 5.05 -3.46 15.86
N PRO A 145 5.50 -4.67 15.49
CA PRO A 145 6.68 -4.82 14.66
C PRO A 145 6.49 -4.17 13.30
N ALA A 146 7.52 -3.48 12.80
CA ALA A 146 7.51 -2.87 11.47
C ALA A 146 8.47 -3.64 10.54
N TYR A 147 7.89 -4.54 9.76
CA TYR A 147 8.59 -5.24 8.69
C TYR A 147 9.00 -4.28 7.56
N SER A 148 9.93 -4.71 6.76
CA SER A 148 10.43 -3.93 5.62
C SER A 148 9.33 -3.61 4.61
N THR A 149 9.38 -2.40 4.06
CA THR A 149 8.53 -1.94 2.95
C THR A 149 9.38 -1.34 1.83
N TYR A 150 10.32 -0.47 2.17
CA TYR A 150 11.24 0.18 1.22
C TYR A 150 12.72 -0.21 1.46
N GLY A 151 12.97 -1.03 2.44
CA GLY A 151 14.29 -1.41 2.89
C GLY A 151 14.27 -1.77 4.37
N PRO A 152 15.42 -1.86 5.02
CA PRO A 152 15.50 -2.13 6.45
C PRO A 152 14.69 -1.14 7.28
N THR A 153 14.28 -1.58 8.46
CA THR A 153 13.61 -0.75 9.48
C THR A 153 14.43 -0.77 10.77
N ALA A 154 14.04 0.04 11.76
CA ALA A 154 14.63 -0.06 13.08
C ALA A 154 14.51 -1.48 13.67
N ASP A 155 13.41 -2.20 13.38
CA ASP A 155 13.18 -3.55 13.89
C ASP A 155 13.98 -4.62 13.14
N THR A 156 14.48 -4.30 11.95
CA THR A 156 15.35 -5.20 11.16
C THR A 156 16.84 -4.82 11.27
N GLY A 157 17.24 -3.99 12.24
CA GLY A 157 18.62 -3.63 12.49
C GLY A 157 19.02 -2.21 12.06
N GLY A 158 18.11 -1.41 11.50
CA GLY A 158 18.33 0.00 11.17
C GLY A 158 18.49 0.29 9.69
N LEU A 159 19.68 0.65 9.22
CA LEU A 159 19.93 1.16 7.87
C LEU A 159 20.75 0.18 7.02
N PHE A 160 20.65 0.28 5.70
CA PHE A 160 21.56 -0.41 4.77
C PHE A 160 23.03 -0.13 5.05
N ALA A 161 23.37 1.10 5.43
CA ALA A 161 24.74 1.47 5.81
C ALA A 161 25.23 0.70 7.05
N ASN A 162 24.34 0.11 7.84
CA ASN A 162 24.65 -0.72 9.00
C ASN A 162 24.54 -2.21 8.68
N HIS A 163 24.42 -2.60 7.40
CA HIS A 163 24.18 -3.96 6.93
C HIS A 163 22.90 -4.58 7.47
N ALA A 164 21.90 -3.76 7.84
CA ALA A 164 20.63 -4.26 8.31
C ALA A 164 19.91 -5.03 7.18
N PRO A 165 19.32 -6.20 7.47
CA PRO A 165 18.61 -6.99 6.47
C PRO A 165 17.25 -6.36 6.12
N THR A 166 16.79 -6.62 4.90
CA THR A 166 15.42 -6.37 4.47
C THR A 166 14.61 -7.63 4.76
N ILE A 167 13.65 -7.54 5.66
CA ILE A 167 12.80 -8.66 6.08
C ILE A 167 11.34 -8.30 5.79
N TYR A 168 10.75 -8.95 4.80
CA TYR A 168 9.33 -8.85 4.50
C TYR A 168 8.54 -9.83 5.35
N ARG A 169 7.31 -9.47 5.72
CA ARG A 169 6.45 -10.38 6.48
C ARG A 169 5.97 -11.55 5.62
N TYR A 170 5.72 -11.31 4.34
CA TYR A 170 5.26 -12.32 3.39
C TYR A 170 6.01 -12.20 2.07
N GLU A 171 6.19 -13.33 1.40
CA GLU A 171 6.87 -13.43 0.11
C GLU A 171 5.95 -13.08 -1.06
N SER A 172 4.65 -13.33 -0.93
CA SER A 172 3.64 -13.06 -1.97
C SER A 172 2.29 -12.70 -1.36
N GLU A 173 1.38 -12.19 -2.20
CA GLU A 173 -0.01 -11.90 -1.83
C GLU A 173 -0.78 -13.15 -1.43
N GLU A 174 -0.60 -14.23 -2.18
CA GLU A 174 -1.26 -15.51 -1.93
C GLU A 174 -0.85 -16.05 -0.56
N ARG A 175 0.46 -16.00 -0.25
CA ARG A 175 0.99 -16.43 1.04
C ARG A 175 0.48 -15.55 2.18
N LEU A 176 0.36 -14.23 1.93
CA LEU A 176 -0.22 -13.29 2.90
C LEU A 176 -1.67 -13.68 3.23
N LEU A 177 -2.52 -13.83 2.22
CA LEU A 177 -3.93 -14.11 2.43
C LEU A 177 -4.14 -15.48 3.10
N GLU A 178 -3.43 -16.51 2.65
CA GLU A 178 -3.47 -17.85 3.26
C GLU A 178 -3.07 -17.81 4.74
N ALA A 179 -1.95 -17.18 5.06
CA ALA A 179 -1.47 -17.10 6.43
C ALA A 179 -2.41 -16.28 7.34
N GLU A 180 -2.92 -15.15 6.83
CA GLU A 180 -3.81 -14.28 7.61
C GLU A 180 -5.16 -14.93 7.95
N GLU A 181 -5.63 -15.89 7.15
CA GLU A 181 -6.80 -16.72 7.46
C GLU A 181 -6.58 -17.62 8.69
N HIS A 182 -5.33 -17.95 8.98
CA HIS A 182 -4.93 -18.84 10.07
C HIS A 182 -4.25 -18.09 11.24
N GLY A 183 -4.40 -16.77 11.34
CA GLY A 183 -3.84 -15.96 12.41
C GLY A 183 -2.53 -15.23 12.07
N GLY A 184 -2.03 -15.44 10.86
CA GLY A 184 -0.84 -14.77 10.32
C GLY A 184 0.49 -15.36 10.77
N ASP A 185 1.50 -15.22 9.93
CA ASP A 185 2.89 -15.55 10.25
C ASP A 185 3.62 -14.29 10.74
N TRP A 186 4.44 -14.45 11.77
CA TRP A 186 5.20 -13.36 12.38
C TRP A 186 6.68 -13.73 12.44
N PRO A 187 7.43 -13.61 11.31
CA PRO A 187 8.86 -13.84 11.30
C PRO A 187 9.57 -13.05 12.39
N GLU A 188 10.51 -13.68 13.07
CA GLU A 188 11.29 -13.03 14.12
C GLU A 188 12.15 -11.91 13.50
N LEU A 189 12.18 -10.77 14.18
CA LEU A 189 12.98 -9.62 13.77
C LEU A 189 14.17 -9.46 14.72
N PRO A 190 15.37 -9.12 14.20
CA PRO A 190 16.57 -8.98 15.01
C PRO A 190 16.52 -7.83 16.01
N GLY A 191 15.52 -6.96 15.89
CA GLY A 191 15.39 -5.78 16.74
C GLY A 191 16.25 -4.61 16.27
N PRO A 192 16.33 -3.55 17.09
CA PRO A 192 17.15 -2.38 16.76
C PRO A 192 18.64 -2.73 16.74
N GLY A 193 19.35 -2.27 15.73
CA GLY A 193 20.78 -2.39 15.67
C GLY A 193 21.47 -1.48 16.72
N GLU A 194 22.78 -1.65 16.88
CA GLU A 194 23.59 -0.85 17.83
C GLU A 194 23.69 0.63 17.44
N LYS A 195 23.49 0.95 16.15
CA LYS A 195 23.60 2.31 15.61
C LYS A 195 22.24 2.98 15.50
N PRO A 196 22.16 4.32 15.61
CA PRO A 196 20.91 5.05 15.39
C PRO A 196 20.31 4.73 14.00
N PRO A 197 18.96 4.62 13.90
CA PRO A 197 18.27 4.34 12.63
C PRO A 197 18.13 5.59 11.74
N THR A 198 19.11 6.47 11.77
CA THR A 198 19.12 7.75 11.03
C THR A 198 20.55 8.09 10.64
N GLU A 199 20.76 8.45 9.38
CA GLU A 199 22.03 8.97 8.90
C GLU A 199 22.32 10.30 9.58
N ARG A 200 23.52 10.39 10.13
CA ARG A 200 24.10 11.64 10.61
C ARG A 200 25.52 11.74 10.06
N PRO A 201 25.92 12.90 9.51
CA PRO A 201 27.29 13.12 9.04
C PRO A 201 28.28 13.03 10.19
#